data_a043237d6dd06a432c8115b5c0febf9c
#
_entry.id   a043237d6dd06a432c8115b5c0febf9c
#
_cell.length_a   1.000
_cell.length_b   1.000
_cell.length_c   1.000
_cell.angle_alpha   90.00
_cell.angle_beta   90.00
_cell.angle_gamma   90.00
#
_symmetry.space_group_name_H-M   'P 1'
#
loop_
_entity.id
_entity.type
_entity.pdbx_description
1 polymer ?
#
loop_
_entity_poly.entity_id
_entity_poly.type
_entity_poly.pdbx_seq_one_letter_code
_entity_poly.pdbx_strand_id
1 'polypeptide(L)'
;MQNHPADQEPRRVLGSFFAPKSQNTPTWEQRKLGEIAKEVVRNDPASDAPIMMITAGNGFIEQSDRYAFNNAGESLKKYILLECGELAYNHGASKLRPYGSCFALTTVEKARIPFVYHCFSVEKSNPEFLSIELNGANVENQLRKIVSSGARMDGLLNIAYSEYTEVTVQLPKKEEQDWIAKFFKHLDTLIALHQREHIKPILEVKRVKRNE
;
A
#
# COMPACT_ATOMS: atom_id res chain seq x y z
N MET A 1 62.31 11.31 -11.09
CA MET A 1 61.22 10.67 -11.85
C MET A 1 60.40 9.81 -10.90
N GLN A 2 59.34 10.37 -10.36
CA GLN A 2 58.42 9.68 -9.42
C GLN A 2 57.08 9.48 -10.14
N ASN A 3 56.74 8.22 -10.36
CA ASN A 3 55.46 7.82 -10.91
C ASN A 3 54.39 7.86 -9.80
N HIS A 4 53.39 8.68 -9.99
CA HIS A 4 52.17 8.69 -9.22
C HIS A 4 51.24 7.59 -9.76
N PRO A 5 50.62 6.74 -8.92
CA PRO A 5 49.56 5.84 -9.36
C PRO A 5 48.26 6.62 -9.47
N ALA A 6 47.63 6.49 -10.61
CA ALA A 6 46.36 7.10 -10.98
C ALA A 6 45.18 6.59 -10.13
N ASP A 7 44.32 7.50 -9.79
CA ASP A 7 43.00 7.32 -9.21
C ASP A 7 42.19 6.23 -9.94
N GLN A 8 41.83 5.20 -9.23
CA GLN A 8 40.78 4.26 -9.67
C GLN A 8 39.44 4.75 -9.15
N GLU A 9 38.67 5.39 -10.03
CA GLU A 9 37.27 5.69 -9.82
C GLU A 9 36.46 4.42 -9.55
N PRO A 10 35.48 4.43 -8.62
CA PRO A 10 34.54 3.33 -8.42
C PRO A 10 33.41 3.41 -9.45
N ARG A 11 33.70 3.03 -10.69
CA ARG A 11 32.67 2.80 -11.72
C ARG A 11 32.34 1.33 -11.79
N ARG A 12 31.35 0.84 -11.05
CA ARG A 12 30.62 -0.41 -11.36
C ARG A 12 29.57 -0.81 -10.31
N VAL A 13 28.55 0.01 -10.10
CA VAL A 13 27.34 -0.47 -9.38
C VAL A 13 26.02 -0.06 -10.06
N LEU A 14 26.05 0.81 -11.06
CA LEU A 14 24.82 1.29 -11.74
C LEU A 14 24.42 0.47 -12.98
N GLY A 15 25.15 -0.55 -13.37
CA GLY A 15 24.94 -1.26 -14.64
C GLY A 15 23.82 -2.29 -14.67
N SER A 16 23.22 -2.66 -13.53
CA SER A 16 22.20 -3.73 -13.49
C SER A 16 20.77 -3.24 -13.19
N PHE A 17 20.56 -1.94 -13.05
CA PHE A 17 19.24 -1.36 -12.77
C PHE A 17 18.46 -0.93 -14.01
N PHE A 18 19.04 -0.99 -15.19
CA PHE A 18 18.31 -0.70 -16.41
C PHE A 18 17.67 -2.00 -16.94
N ALA A 19 16.34 -1.97 -17.04
CA ALA A 19 15.58 -3.04 -17.68
C ALA A 19 16.15 -3.34 -19.07
N PRO A 20 16.18 -4.61 -19.52
CA PRO A 20 16.65 -4.97 -20.84
C PRO A 20 15.84 -4.20 -21.88
N LYS A 21 16.52 -3.53 -22.83
CA LYS A 21 15.90 -2.85 -23.95
C LYS A 21 15.19 -3.91 -24.82
N SER A 22 13.94 -4.21 -24.48
CA SER A 22 13.01 -4.88 -25.38
C SER A 22 12.61 -3.89 -26.45
N GLN A 23 12.82 -4.23 -27.73
CA GLN A 23 12.41 -3.42 -28.88
C GLN A 23 10.88 -3.41 -29.11
N ASN A 24 10.11 -3.99 -28.23
CA ASN A 24 8.66 -3.84 -28.15
C ASN A 24 8.35 -2.84 -27.03
N THR A 25 7.80 -1.70 -27.39
CA THR A 25 7.18 -0.77 -26.45
C THR A 25 6.25 -1.58 -25.57
N PRO A 26 6.45 -1.66 -24.24
CA PRO A 26 5.53 -2.40 -23.38
C PRO A 26 4.20 -1.69 -23.44
N THR A 27 3.24 -2.29 -24.12
CA THR A 27 1.85 -1.82 -24.11
C THR A 27 1.26 -2.24 -22.77
N TRP A 28 1.11 -1.28 -21.87
CA TRP A 28 0.32 -1.50 -20.65
C TRP A 28 -1.12 -1.72 -21.06
N GLU A 29 -1.70 -2.80 -20.58
CA GLU A 29 -3.09 -3.15 -20.85
C GLU A 29 -4.00 -2.41 -19.89
N GLN A 30 -5.02 -1.73 -20.43
CA GLN A 30 -6.05 -1.09 -19.62
C GLN A 30 -7.16 -2.09 -19.34
N ARG A 31 -7.43 -2.37 -18.06
CA ARG A 31 -8.47 -3.30 -17.61
C ARG A 31 -9.35 -2.66 -16.53
N LYS A 32 -10.63 -3.02 -16.47
CA LYS A 32 -11.44 -2.73 -15.29
C LYS A 32 -10.96 -3.56 -14.11
N LEU A 33 -10.96 -2.97 -12.92
CA LEU A 33 -10.57 -3.68 -11.70
C LEU A 33 -11.44 -4.94 -11.49
N GLY A 34 -12.75 -4.86 -11.76
CA GLY A 34 -13.67 -5.98 -11.61
C GLY A 34 -13.40 -7.17 -12.53
N GLU A 35 -12.60 -7.00 -13.60
CA GLU A 35 -12.20 -8.10 -14.47
C GLU A 35 -11.05 -8.94 -13.87
N ILE A 36 -10.33 -8.40 -12.92
CA ILE A 36 -9.13 -9.02 -12.32
C ILE A 36 -9.27 -9.25 -10.82
N ALA A 37 -10.22 -8.60 -10.16
CA ALA A 37 -10.46 -8.68 -8.73
C ALA A 37 -11.66 -9.59 -8.42
N LYS A 38 -11.51 -10.39 -7.35
CA LYS A 38 -12.58 -11.21 -6.80
C LYS A 38 -12.84 -10.79 -5.36
N GLU A 39 -14.08 -10.42 -5.05
CA GLU A 39 -14.45 -9.98 -3.71
C GLU A 39 -14.16 -11.05 -2.64
N VAL A 40 -13.61 -10.61 -1.52
CA VAL A 40 -13.36 -11.43 -0.34
C VAL A 40 -14.35 -11.02 0.74
N VAL A 41 -15.25 -11.93 1.08
CA VAL A 41 -16.26 -11.75 2.15
C VAL A 41 -16.09 -12.79 3.26
N ARG A 42 -15.00 -13.54 3.22
CA ARG A 42 -14.67 -14.57 4.21
C ARG A 42 -14.56 -13.96 5.60
N ASN A 43 -15.26 -14.54 6.58
CA ASN A 43 -15.05 -14.19 7.98
C ASN A 43 -14.80 -15.45 8.81
N ASP A 44 -14.09 -15.26 9.91
CA ASP A 44 -13.87 -16.29 10.94
C ASP A 44 -13.90 -15.60 12.31
N PRO A 45 -15.05 -15.62 13.00
CA PRO A 45 -15.18 -15.02 14.32
C PRO A 45 -14.29 -15.66 15.40
N ALA A 46 -13.85 -16.90 15.18
CA ALA A 46 -12.99 -17.64 16.11
C ALA A 46 -11.49 -17.43 15.85
N SER A 47 -11.14 -16.75 14.75
CA SER A 47 -9.75 -16.47 14.40
C SER A 47 -9.06 -15.60 15.46
N ASP A 48 -7.83 -15.96 15.81
CA ASP A 48 -6.92 -15.20 16.66
C ASP A 48 -6.03 -14.21 15.86
N ALA A 49 -6.23 -14.14 14.54
CA ALA A 49 -5.48 -13.22 13.68
C ALA A 49 -5.58 -11.77 14.19
N PRO A 50 -4.51 -10.96 14.06
CA PRO A 50 -4.50 -9.59 14.52
C PRO A 50 -5.58 -8.76 13.83
N ILE A 51 -6.11 -7.79 14.57
CA ILE A 51 -7.06 -6.82 14.01
C ILE A 51 -6.25 -5.70 13.40
N MET A 52 -6.40 -5.51 12.11
CA MET A 52 -5.67 -4.49 11.37
C MET A 52 -6.61 -3.48 10.73
N MET A 53 -6.11 -2.28 10.54
CA MET A 53 -6.78 -1.18 9.84
C MET A 53 -5.83 -0.53 8.85
N ILE A 54 -6.38 0.14 7.85
CA ILE A 54 -5.60 0.88 6.86
C ILE A 54 -5.53 2.35 7.28
N THR A 55 -4.29 2.87 7.31
CA THR A 55 -4.01 4.30 7.37
C THR A 55 -3.55 4.81 6.01
N ALA A 56 -3.88 6.05 5.69
CA ALA A 56 -3.59 6.65 4.39
C ALA A 56 -2.08 6.73 4.04
N GLY A 57 -1.21 6.80 5.05
CA GLY A 57 0.24 6.96 4.87
C GLY A 57 1.04 5.68 5.02
N ASN A 58 0.61 4.76 5.89
CA ASN A 58 1.42 3.60 6.28
C ASN A 58 0.82 2.26 5.86
N GLY A 59 -0.32 2.26 5.15
CA GLY A 59 -1.02 1.03 4.82
C GLY A 59 -1.60 0.34 6.05
N PHE A 60 -1.46 -0.98 6.12
CA PHE A 60 -1.93 -1.78 7.25
C PHE A 60 -1.13 -1.54 8.53
N ILE A 61 -1.82 -1.25 9.61
CA ILE A 61 -1.29 -1.17 10.97
C ILE A 61 -2.19 -1.97 11.91
N GLU A 62 -1.66 -2.46 13.02
CA GLU A 62 -2.49 -3.06 14.06
C GLU A 62 -3.39 -2.01 14.71
N GLN A 63 -4.62 -2.39 15.03
CA GLN A 63 -5.56 -1.49 15.68
C GLN A 63 -5.08 -1.10 17.08
N SER A 64 -4.40 -1.99 17.78
CA SER A 64 -3.77 -1.76 19.08
C SER A 64 -2.72 -0.65 19.09
N ASP A 65 -2.04 -0.42 17.97
CA ASP A 65 -1.05 0.66 17.83
C ASP A 65 -1.69 2.06 17.83
N ARG A 66 -2.97 2.14 17.53
CA ARG A 66 -3.71 3.42 17.42
C ARG A 66 -4.70 3.65 18.54
N TYR A 67 -5.28 2.60 19.09
CA TYR A 67 -6.33 2.68 20.10
C TYR A 67 -5.98 1.82 21.31
N ALA A 68 -5.99 2.43 22.51
CA ALA A 68 -5.71 1.74 23.77
C ALA A 68 -6.73 0.65 24.13
N PHE A 69 -7.91 0.67 23.52
CA PHE A 69 -8.99 -0.30 23.75
C PHE A 69 -9.57 -0.78 22.41
N ASN A 70 -9.85 -2.07 22.34
CA ASN A 70 -10.57 -2.66 21.22
C ASN A 70 -12.07 -2.34 21.35
N ASN A 71 -12.54 -1.30 20.70
CA ASN A 71 -13.94 -0.87 20.72
C ASN A 71 -14.84 -1.66 19.73
N ALA A 72 -14.32 -2.68 19.05
CA ALA A 72 -15.07 -3.36 18.01
C ALA A 72 -16.21 -4.24 18.55
N GLY A 73 -16.13 -4.74 19.82
CA GLY A 73 -17.22 -5.45 20.49
C GLY A 73 -17.85 -6.54 19.61
N GLU A 74 -19.17 -6.58 19.52
CA GLU A 74 -19.95 -7.49 18.66
C GLU A 74 -19.63 -7.31 17.16
N SER A 75 -19.12 -6.17 16.73
CA SER A 75 -18.74 -5.92 15.33
C SER A 75 -17.60 -6.81 14.85
N LEU A 76 -16.74 -7.31 15.77
CA LEU A 76 -15.66 -8.24 15.44
C LEU A 76 -16.16 -9.52 14.76
N LYS A 77 -17.37 -9.96 15.06
CA LYS A 77 -17.99 -11.13 14.43
C LYS A 77 -18.23 -10.95 12.93
N LYS A 78 -18.24 -9.71 12.45
CA LYS A 78 -18.47 -9.36 11.04
C LYS A 78 -17.16 -9.04 10.30
N TYR A 79 -16.01 -9.01 10.99
CA TYR A 79 -14.76 -8.64 10.36
C TYR A 79 -14.37 -9.67 9.30
N ILE A 80 -13.84 -9.16 8.19
CA ILE A 80 -13.37 -9.98 7.08
C ILE A 80 -12.02 -10.57 7.47
N LEU A 81 -11.83 -11.87 7.27
CA LEU A 81 -10.53 -12.52 7.38
C LEU A 81 -9.81 -12.38 6.05
N LEU A 82 -8.82 -11.49 6.02
CA LEU A 82 -7.96 -11.23 4.86
C LEU A 82 -6.71 -12.09 4.97
N GLU A 83 -6.25 -12.65 3.86
CA GLU A 83 -5.03 -13.45 3.77
C GLU A 83 -3.89 -12.65 3.10
N CYS A 84 -2.64 -13.04 3.36
CA CYS A 84 -1.48 -12.41 2.75
C CYS A 84 -1.59 -12.39 1.22
N GLY A 85 -1.35 -11.24 0.60
CA GLY A 85 -1.51 -11.02 -0.83
C GLY A 85 -2.91 -10.55 -1.25
N GLU A 86 -3.90 -10.58 -0.38
CA GLU A 86 -5.20 -9.96 -0.66
C GLU A 86 -5.18 -8.46 -0.37
N LEU A 87 -6.07 -7.71 -1.00
CA LEU A 87 -6.14 -6.26 -0.90
C LEU A 87 -7.39 -5.82 -0.14
N ALA A 88 -7.27 -4.67 0.53
CA ALA A 88 -8.43 -3.99 1.09
C ALA A 88 -8.42 -2.50 0.74
N TYR A 89 -9.58 -1.99 0.31
CA TYR A 89 -9.82 -0.57 0.08
C TYR A 89 -10.59 0.00 1.27
N ASN A 90 -9.92 0.92 1.97
CA ASN A 90 -10.53 1.76 3.00
C ASN A 90 -11.06 3.03 2.33
N HIS A 91 -12.36 3.16 2.24
CA HIS A 91 -13.01 4.33 1.65
C HIS A 91 -13.19 5.51 2.63
N GLY A 92 -12.41 5.55 3.71
CA GLY A 92 -12.28 6.70 4.60
C GLY A 92 -11.50 7.84 3.94
N ALA A 93 -12.15 9.02 3.84
CA ALA A 93 -11.51 10.21 3.30
C ALA A 93 -10.50 10.81 4.29
N SER A 94 -9.37 11.27 3.77
CA SER A 94 -8.34 11.99 4.54
C SER A 94 -7.69 13.09 3.70
N LYS A 95 -6.93 13.98 4.33
CA LYS A 95 -6.18 15.02 3.60
C LYS A 95 -5.16 14.41 2.62
N LEU A 96 -4.54 13.29 2.98
CA LEU A 96 -3.54 12.61 2.14
C LEU A 96 -4.19 11.79 1.04
N ARG A 97 -5.35 11.18 1.31
CA ARG A 97 -6.10 10.31 0.40
C ARG A 97 -7.58 10.70 0.42
N PRO A 98 -7.96 11.73 -0.36
CA PRO A 98 -9.34 12.25 -0.34
C PRO A 98 -10.38 11.23 -0.78
N TYR A 99 -9.98 10.26 -1.60
CA TYR A 99 -10.85 9.23 -2.18
C TYR A 99 -10.53 7.82 -1.66
N GLY A 100 -10.05 7.73 -0.40
CA GLY A 100 -9.71 6.45 0.21
C GLY A 100 -8.33 5.93 -0.17
N SER A 101 -8.01 4.73 0.27
CA SER A 101 -6.72 4.10 0.00
C SER A 101 -6.83 2.57 -0.04
N CYS A 102 -6.07 1.94 -0.92
CA CYS A 102 -6.05 0.50 -1.12
C CYS A 102 -4.65 -0.06 -0.89
N PHE A 103 -4.54 -1.11 -0.07
CA PHE A 103 -3.26 -1.76 0.20
C PHE A 103 -3.39 -3.27 0.20
N ALA A 104 -2.32 -3.95 -0.21
CA ALA A 104 -2.18 -5.39 -0.07
C ALA A 104 -1.69 -5.73 1.34
N LEU A 105 -2.25 -6.79 1.93
CA LEU A 105 -1.76 -7.35 3.18
C LEU A 105 -0.48 -8.14 2.89
N THR A 106 0.67 -7.67 3.42
CA THR A 106 1.98 -8.31 3.18
C THR A 106 2.80 -8.51 4.45
N THR A 107 2.31 -8.02 5.59
CA THR A 107 3.05 -8.00 6.85
C THR A 107 2.78 -9.18 7.75
N VAL A 108 1.61 -9.81 7.59
CA VAL A 108 1.16 -10.98 8.36
C VAL A 108 0.47 -11.98 7.44
N GLU A 109 0.38 -13.24 7.87
CA GLU A 109 -0.27 -14.30 7.09
C GLU A 109 -1.76 -14.06 6.94
N LYS A 110 -2.43 -13.65 8.02
CA LYS A 110 -3.86 -13.36 8.07
C LYS A 110 -4.13 -12.17 8.98
N ALA A 111 -5.20 -11.42 8.70
CA ALA A 111 -5.65 -10.32 9.53
C ALA A 111 -7.17 -10.21 9.51
N ARG A 112 -7.75 -9.74 10.62
CA ARG A 112 -9.17 -9.38 10.70
C ARG A 112 -9.33 -7.90 10.36
N ILE A 113 -10.11 -7.62 9.32
CA ILE A 113 -10.25 -6.29 8.74
C ILE A 113 -11.68 -5.78 8.95
N PRO A 114 -11.89 -4.49 9.26
CA PRO A 114 -13.23 -3.93 9.40
C PRO A 114 -14.11 -4.25 8.20
N PHE A 115 -15.31 -4.76 8.46
CA PHE A 115 -16.26 -5.19 7.43
C PHE A 115 -16.74 -4.07 6.48
N VAL A 116 -16.45 -2.81 6.83
CA VAL A 116 -16.76 -1.64 5.99
C VAL A 116 -15.75 -1.46 4.85
N TYR A 117 -14.63 -2.18 4.84
CA TYR A 117 -13.65 -2.11 3.76
C TYR A 117 -14.07 -3.03 2.60
N HIS A 118 -13.76 -2.63 1.39
CA HIS A 118 -13.88 -3.50 0.23
C HIS A 118 -12.64 -4.37 0.10
N CYS A 119 -12.79 -5.66 0.39
CA CYS A 119 -11.69 -6.63 0.37
C CYS A 119 -11.78 -7.50 -0.90
N PHE A 120 -10.64 -7.79 -1.52
CA PHE A 120 -10.59 -8.57 -2.75
C PHE A 120 -9.24 -9.25 -2.96
N SER A 121 -9.25 -10.34 -3.71
CA SER A 121 -8.07 -11.04 -4.21
C SER A 121 -7.85 -10.76 -5.69
N VAL A 122 -6.61 -10.98 -6.17
CA VAL A 122 -6.24 -10.86 -7.57
C VAL A 122 -5.38 -12.05 -7.99
N GLU A 123 -5.77 -12.74 -9.06
CA GLU A 123 -5.15 -14.03 -9.40
C GLU A 123 -3.88 -13.88 -10.28
N LYS A 124 -3.86 -12.94 -11.22
CA LYS A 124 -2.81 -12.81 -12.26
C LYS A 124 -1.99 -11.55 -12.15
N SER A 125 -2.26 -10.72 -11.16
CA SER A 125 -1.58 -9.46 -10.94
C SER A 125 -0.77 -9.49 -9.65
N ASN A 126 0.24 -8.62 -9.55
CA ASN A 126 0.98 -8.44 -8.31
C ASN A 126 0.19 -7.54 -7.36
N PRO A 127 -0.17 -7.99 -6.14
CA PRO A 127 -0.97 -7.18 -5.22
C PRO A 127 -0.24 -5.92 -4.73
N GLU A 128 1.08 -5.97 -4.53
CA GLU A 128 1.87 -4.79 -4.13
C GLU A 128 1.92 -3.76 -5.25
N PHE A 129 2.06 -4.21 -6.52
CA PHE A 129 1.93 -3.32 -7.69
C PHE A 129 0.53 -2.69 -7.77
N LEU A 130 -0.53 -3.48 -7.58
CA LEU A 130 -1.89 -2.95 -7.58
C LEU A 130 -2.13 -1.96 -6.42
N SER A 131 -1.51 -2.13 -5.28
CA SER A 131 -1.54 -1.12 -4.21
C SER A 131 -0.98 0.23 -4.70
N ILE A 132 0.08 0.22 -5.52
CA ILE A 132 0.65 1.44 -6.09
C ILE A 132 -0.31 2.05 -7.12
N GLU A 133 -0.79 1.27 -8.07
CA GLU A 133 -1.68 1.72 -9.15
C GLU A 133 -3.01 2.25 -8.61
N LEU A 134 -3.65 1.53 -7.67
CA LEU A 134 -4.93 1.90 -7.07
C LEU A 134 -4.86 3.14 -6.18
N ASN A 135 -3.68 3.50 -5.69
CA ASN A 135 -3.42 4.74 -4.98
C ASN A 135 -2.85 5.84 -5.90
N GLY A 136 -2.75 5.59 -7.19
CA GLY A 136 -2.23 6.52 -8.19
C GLY A 136 -3.26 7.58 -8.61
N ALA A 137 -2.76 8.69 -9.17
CA ALA A 137 -3.58 9.82 -9.60
C ALA A 137 -4.63 9.44 -10.67
N ASN A 138 -4.34 8.45 -11.52
CA ASN A 138 -5.29 7.96 -12.52
C ASN A 138 -6.57 7.41 -11.87
N VAL A 139 -6.43 6.51 -10.89
CA VAL A 139 -7.55 5.92 -10.17
C VAL A 139 -8.23 6.95 -9.28
N GLU A 140 -7.48 7.81 -8.58
CA GLU A 140 -8.04 8.90 -7.78
C GLU A 140 -8.94 9.82 -8.62
N ASN A 141 -8.53 10.18 -9.84
CA ASN A 141 -9.34 11.00 -10.75
C ASN A 141 -10.63 10.29 -11.21
N GLN A 142 -10.63 8.96 -11.31
CA GLN A 142 -11.83 8.18 -11.61
C GLN A 142 -12.76 8.14 -10.41
N LEU A 143 -12.23 7.83 -9.22
CA LEU A 143 -13.01 7.80 -7.96
C LEU A 143 -13.67 9.15 -7.67
N ARG A 144 -12.99 10.27 -7.94
CA ARG A 144 -13.54 11.62 -7.82
C ARG A 144 -14.81 11.83 -8.66
N LYS A 145 -14.94 11.14 -9.79
CA LYS A 145 -16.13 11.22 -10.67
C LYS A 145 -17.25 10.28 -10.19
N ILE A 146 -16.89 9.16 -9.58
CA ILE A 146 -17.83 8.15 -9.10
C ILE A 146 -18.47 8.58 -7.78
N VAL A 147 -17.68 9.15 -6.87
CA VAL A 147 -18.17 9.64 -5.58
C VAL A 147 -19.02 10.88 -5.79
N SER A 148 -20.32 10.68 -5.90
CA SER A 148 -21.31 11.73 -6.24
C SER A 148 -21.66 12.68 -5.08
N SER A 149 -21.45 12.26 -3.85
CA SER A 149 -21.70 13.05 -2.64
C SER A 149 -20.52 12.87 -1.70
N GLY A 150 -20.07 13.94 -1.08
CA GLY A 150 -18.93 13.92 -0.16
C GLY A 150 -18.99 12.83 0.92
N ALA A 151 -18.00 12.80 1.79
CA ALA A 151 -17.94 11.82 2.87
C ALA A 151 -19.22 11.84 3.70
N ARG A 152 -19.69 10.67 4.10
CA ARG A 152 -20.79 10.50 5.06
C ARG A 152 -20.40 11.14 6.40
N MET A 153 -21.37 11.30 7.32
CA MET A 153 -21.12 11.84 8.66
C MET A 153 -20.06 11.06 9.45
N ASP A 154 -19.89 9.77 9.13
CA ASP A 154 -18.85 8.89 9.69
C ASP A 154 -17.47 9.04 9.01
N GLY A 155 -17.32 9.94 8.04
CA GLY A 155 -16.09 10.18 7.28
C GLY A 155 -15.83 9.17 6.16
N LEU A 156 -16.76 8.23 5.91
CA LEU A 156 -16.65 7.26 4.82
C LEU A 156 -17.26 7.83 3.54
N LEU A 157 -16.61 7.56 2.42
CA LEU A 157 -17.16 7.87 1.09
C LEU A 157 -18.32 6.90 0.79
N ASN A 158 -19.36 7.42 0.15
CA ASN A 158 -20.45 6.58 -0.32
C ASN A 158 -20.10 5.98 -1.67
N ILE A 159 -19.45 4.82 -1.65
CA ILE A 159 -19.05 4.05 -2.83
C ILE A 159 -19.28 2.57 -2.56
N ALA A 160 -20.05 1.91 -3.42
CA ALA A 160 -20.26 0.47 -3.35
C ALA A 160 -19.06 -0.28 -3.95
N TYR A 161 -18.89 -1.57 -3.58
CA TYR A 161 -17.86 -2.42 -4.16
C TYR A 161 -17.97 -2.50 -5.70
N SER A 162 -19.18 -2.64 -6.21
CA SER A 162 -19.45 -2.67 -7.66
C SER A 162 -19.04 -1.38 -8.37
N GLU A 163 -19.20 -0.21 -7.73
CA GLU A 163 -18.77 1.08 -8.27
C GLU A 163 -17.24 1.21 -8.20
N TYR A 164 -16.62 0.77 -7.09
CA TYR A 164 -15.18 0.78 -6.94
C TYR A 164 -14.49 -0.08 -8.00
N THR A 165 -15.07 -1.22 -8.35
CA THR A 165 -14.50 -2.14 -9.34
C THR A 165 -14.68 -1.71 -10.80
N GLU A 166 -15.44 -0.64 -11.07
CA GLU A 166 -15.52 0.00 -12.39
C GLU A 166 -14.28 0.83 -12.76
N VAL A 167 -13.41 1.17 -11.80
CA VAL A 167 -12.18 1.89 -12.10
C VAL A 167 -11.29 1.08 -13.05
N THR A 168 -10.63 1.78 -13.94
CA THR A 168 -9.65 1.18 -14.85
C THR A 168 -8.25 1.33 -14.32
N VAL A 169 -7.49 0.26 -14.40
CA VAL A 169 -6.08 0.15 -14.01
C VAL A 169 -5.22 -0.12 -15.22
N GLN A 170 -3.98 0.34 -15.17
CA GLN A 170 -2.98 0.11 -16.21
C GLN A 170 -2.07 -1.04 -15.78
N LEU A 171 -2.04 -2.11 -16.55
CA LEU A 171 -1.35 -3.35 -16.22
C LEU A 171 -0.22 -3.62 -17.20
N PRO A 172 1.03 -3.49 -16.79
CA PRO A 172 2.15 -4.07 -17.54
C PRO A 172 2.14 -5.59 -17.43
N LYS A 173 3.05 -6.26 -18.13
CA LYS A 173 3.27 -7.68 -17.94
C LYS A 173 3.61 -8.01 -16.50
N LYS A 174 3.29 -9.23 -16.06
CA LYS A 174 3.45 -9.67 -14.66
C LYS A 174 4.88 -9.45 -14.14
N GLU A 175 5.88 -9.75 -14.97
CA GLU A 175 7.30 -9.58 -14.61
C GLU A 175 7.64 -8.10 -14.36
N GLU A 176 7.06 -7.20 -15.13
CA GLU A 176 7.24 -5.75 -14.95
C GLU A 176 6.49 -5.25 -13.70
N GLN A 177 5.29 -5.76 -13.41
CA GLN A 177 4.59 -5.50 -12.15
C GLN A 177 5.45 -5.89 -10.94
N ASP A 178 6.05 -7.09 -10.97
CA ASP A 178 6.91 -7.60 -9.90
C ASP A 178 8.16 -6.74 -9.72
N TRP A 179 8.73 -6.28 -10.82
CA TRP A 179 9.88 -5.38 -10.77
C TRP A 179 9.51 -4.00 -10.19
N ILE A 180 8.39 -3.40 -10.62
CA ILE A 180 7.90 -2.12 -10.11
C ILE A 180 7.59 -2.22 -8.61
N ALA A 181 6.87 -3.24 -8.18
CA ALA A 181 6.56 -3.46 -6.76
C ALA A 181 7.84 -3.55 -5.91
N LYS A 182 8.81 -4.35 -6.35
CA LYS A 182 10.11 -4.50 -5.69
C LYS A 182 10.90 -3.19 -5.64
N PHE A 183 10.87 -2.41 -6.71
CA PHE A 183 11.54 -1.12 -6.78
C PHE A 183 10.99 -0.13 -5.75
N PHE A 184 9.66 0.04 -5.69
CA PHE A 184 9.03 0.92 -4.71
C PHE A 184 9.26 0.46 -3.27
N LYS A 185 9.18 -0.83 -3.00
CA LYS A 185 9.50 -1.39 -1.67
C LYS A 185 10.93 -1.09 -1.24
N HIS A 186 11.87 -1.12 -2.20
CA HIS A 186 13.26 -0.75 -1.93
C HIS A 186 13.41 0.74 -1.63
N LEU A 187 12.73 1.61 -2.38
CA LEU A 187 12.69 3.05 -2.11
C LEU A 187 12.12 3.36 -0.74
N ASP A 188 11.01 2.73 -0.34
CA ASP A 188 10.41 2.92 0.98
C ASP A 188 11.39 2.53 2.09
N THR A 189 12.13 1.43 1.89
CA THR A 189 13.18 1.00 2.84
C THR A 189 14.28 2.04 2.96
N LEU A 190 14.78 2.59 1.86
CA LEU A 190 15.81 3.63 1.86
C LEU A 190 15.32 4.92 2.54
N ILE A 191 14.09 5.33 2.27
CA ILE A 191 13.47 6.50 2.90
C ILE A 191 13.37 6.29 4.42
N ALA A 192 12.91 5.13 4.86
CA ALA A 192 12.79 4.79 6.27
C ALA A 192 14.15 4.78 7.00
N LEU A 193 15.20 4.25 6.35
CA LEU A 193 16.57 4.27 6.89
C LEU A 193 17.09 5.69 7.02
N HIS A 194 16.94 6.49 5.97
CA HIS A 194 17.36 7.90 5.96
C HIS A 194 16.67 8.71 7.05
N GLN A 195 15.36 8.55 7.22
CA GLN A 195 14.60 9.20 8.29
C GLN A 195 15.10 8.81 9.69
N ARG A 196 15.45 7.53 9.91
CA ARG A 196 15.99 7.05 11.19
C ARG A 196 17.35 7.68 11.51
N GLU A 197 18.21 7.85 10.52
CA GLU A 197 19.51 8.49 10.70
C GLU A 197 19.39 9.96 11.11
N HIS A 198 18.42 10.69 10.54
CA HIS A 198 18.18 12.09 10.89
C HIS A 198 17.49 12.30 12.25
N ILE A 199 16.70 11.34 12.70
CA ILE A 199 15.97 11.44 13.98
C ILE A 199 16.86 11.12 15.19
N LYS A 200 17.84 10.20 15.06
CA LYS A 200 18.75 9.81 16.15
C LYS A 200 19.44 10.99 16.84
N PRO A 201 20.10 11.93 16.12
CA PRO A 201 20.77 13.07 16.75
C PRO A 201 19.82 13.97 17.53
N ILE A 202 18.59 14.16 17.02
CA ILE A 202 17.57 15.03 17.65
C ILE A 202 17.09 14.44 18.99
N LEU A 203 16.95 13.13 19.05
CA LEU A 203 16.52 12.42 20.27
C LEU A 203 17.63 12.41 21.33
N GLU A 204 18.90 12.29 20.92
CA GLU A 204 20.05 12.38 21.84
C GLU A 204 20.18 13.78 22.46
N VAL A 205 20.05 14.84 21.66
CA VAL A 205 20.08 16.23 22.16
C VAL A 205 18.93 16.49 23.15
N LYS A 206 17.72 15.95 22.88
CA LYS A 206 16.58 16.09 23.81
C LYS A 206 16.78 15.31 25.10
N ARG A 207 17.49 14.18 25.07
CA ARG A 207 17.79 13.36 26.26
C ARG A 207 18.81 14.04 27.17
N VAL A 208 19.84 14.67 26.60
CA VAL A 208 20.84 15.43 27.35
C VAL A 208 20.19 16.63 28.06
N LYS A 209 19.37 17.42 27.36
CA LYS A 209 18.66 18.60 27.94
C LYS A 209 17.60 18.27 29.00
N ARG A 210 17.25 17.02 29.19
CA ARG A 210 16.28 16.59 30.21
C ARG A 210 16.96 16.09 31.48
N ASN A 211 18.26 15.89 31.45
CA ASN A 211 19.09 15.43 32.56
C ASN A 211 19.96 16.55 33.17
N GLU A 212 19.83 17.79 32.66
CA GLU A 212 20.29 19.03 33.26
C GLU A 212 19.13 19.74 34.00
#